data_8c2e8e2e1dc9726fa9a5e51f25ef93be
#
_entry.id   8c2e8e2e1dc9726fa9a5e51f25ef93be
#
_cell.length_a   1.000
_cell.length_b   1.000
_cell.length_c   1.000
_cell.angle_alpha   90.00
_cell.angle_beta   90.00
_cell.angle_gamma   90.00
#
_symmetry.space_group_name_H-M   'P 1'
#
loop_
_entity.id
_entity.type
_entity.pdbx_description
1 polymer ?
#
loop_
_entity_poly.entity_id
_entity_poly.type
_entity_poly.pdbx_seq_one_letter_code
_entity_poly.pdbx_strand_id
1 'polypeptide(L)'
;MRLILAGTGSAVGKTTIATGIMKAFSREYRVQPFKVGPDYIDPTYHTLATGHSSRNLDSFFMSEPQIREAFQRGLNISKADMGIIEGVRGLYEGISPTGDVGNTASVAKALNAPVVLILNARSLVKSAAAIVIGFKHL
;
A
#
# COMPACT_ATOMS: atom_id res chain seq x y z
N MET A 1 -8.79 -1.98 -11.51
CA MET A 1 -8.37 -2.94 -10.47
C MET A 1 -7.52 -2.24 -9.41
N ARG A 2 -7.45 -2.73 -8.16
CA ARG A 2 -6.66 -2.13 -7.06
C ARG A 2 -6.10 -3.19 -6.14
N LEU A 3 -4.91 -2.94 -5.57
CA LEU A 3 -4.20 -3.84 -4.66
C LEU A 3 -3.38 -3.02 -3.67
N ILE A 4 -3.38 -3.40 -2.40
CA ILE A 4 -2.52 -2.82 -1.38
C ILE A 4 -1.49 -3.85 -0.92
N LEU A 5 -0.24 -3.41 -0.83
CA LEU A 5 0.88 -4.16 -0.28
C LEU A 5 1.24 -3.56 1.07
N ALA A 6 0.94 -4.27 2.15
CA ALA A 6 1.14 -3.80 3.52
C ALA A 6 2.10 -4.71 4.29
N GLY A 7 2.83 -4.16 5.24
CA GLY A 7 3.73 -4.93 6.09
C GLY A 7 3.13 -5.26 7.44
N THR A 8 3.68 -6.25 8.11
CA THR A 8 3.45 -6.48 9.54
C THR A 8 4.18 -5.46 10.43
N GLY A 9 5.04 -4.62 9.82
CA GLY A 9 5.81 -3.58 10.49
C GLY A 9 6.74 -2.87 9.53
N SER A 10 7.63 -2.05 10.08
CA SER A 10 8.71 -1.41 9.32
C SER A 10 9.80 -2.43 8.96
N ALA A 11 10.59 -2.13 7.93
CA ALA A 11 11.75 -2.93 7.50
C ALA A 11 11.47 -4.41 7.13
N VAL A 12 10.22 -4.76 6.81
CA VAL A 12 9.86 -6.14 6.35
C VAL A 12 10.06 -6.34 4.84
N GLY A 13 10.60 -5.35 4.13
CA GLY A 13 10.88 -5.44 2.69
C GLY A 13 9.74 -4.94 1.78
N LYS A 14 8.78 -4.17 2.31
CA LYS A 14 7.64 -3.63 1.54
C LYS A 14 8.05 -2.97 0.23
N THR A 15 8.94 -1.99 0.31
CA THR A 15 9.34 -1.17 -0.86
C THR A 15 9.97 -2.02 -1.95
N THR A 16 10.84 -2.96 -1.58
CA THR A 16 11.45 -3.90 -2.54
C THR A 16 10.41 -4.76 -3.24
N ILE A 17 9.50 -5.36 -2.47
CA ILE A 17 8.45 -6.23 -2.99
C ILE A 17 7.43 -5.41 -3.81
N ALA A 18 7.00 -4.26 -3.31
CA ALA A 18 6.05 -3.40 -3.99
C ALA A 18 6.61 -2.91 -5.35
N THR A 19 7.84 -2.41 -5.35
CA THR A 19 8.52 -1.97 -6.58
C THR A 19 8.68 -3.12 -7.59
N GLY A 20 9.05 -4.31 -7.12
CA GLY A 20 9.16 -5.50 -7.95
C GLY A 20 7.82 -5.93 -8.56
N ILE A 21 6.75 -5.95 -7.77
CA ILE A 21 5.39 -6.27 -8.23
C ILE A 21 4.90 -5.20 -9.22
N MET A 22 5.05 -3.91 -8.91
CA MET A 22 4.71 -2.82 -9.82
C MET A 22 5.42 -2.97 -11.16
N LYS A 23 6.74 -3.27 -11.14
CA LYS A 23 7.53 -3.50 -12.36
C LYS A 23 7.05 -4.72 -13.15
N ALA A 24 6.73 -5.81 -12.48
CA ALA A 24 6.25 -7.02 -13.12
C ALA A 24 4.92 -6.79 -13.84
N PHE A 25 3.95 -6.18 -13.14
CA PHE A 25 2.64 -5.86 -13.73
C PHE A 25 2.72 -4.81 -14.84
N SER A 26 3.68 -3.89 -14.77
CA SER A 26 3.87 -2.85 -15.80
C SER A 26 4.33 -3.40 -17.16
N ARG A 27 4.65 -4.70 -17.26
CA ARG A 27 4.94 -5.36 -18.54
C ARG A 27 3.69 -5.62 -19.38
N GLU A 28 2.53 -5.75 -18.72
CA GLU A 28 1.27 -6.12 -19.38
C GLU A 28 0.17 -5.09 -19.16
N TYR A 29 0.24 -4.31 -18.08
CA TYR A 29 -0.79 -3.36 -17.65
C TYR A 29 -0.21 -1.96 -17.46
N ARG A 30 -1.03 -0.94 -17.64
CA ARG A 30 -0.72 0.40 -17.18
C ARG A 30 -0.98 0.50 -15.69
N VAL A 31 0.08 0.55 -14.92
CA VAL A 31 0.03 0.59 -13.45
C VAL A 31 0.16 2.02 -12.96
N GLN A 32 -0.82 2.52 -12.21
CA GLN A 32 -0.69 3.75 -11.43
C GLN A 32 -0.18 3.38 -10.03
N PRO A 33 1.04 3.81 -9.68
CA PRO A 33 1.57 3.57 -8.35
C PRO A 33 1.03 4.59 -7.34
N PHE A 34 0.83 4.11 -6.11
CA PHE A 34 0.48 4.94 -4.96
C PHE A 34 1.30 4.56 -3.72
N LYS A 35 1.47 5.51 -2.84
CA LYS A 35 2.08 5.33 -1.52
C LYS A 35 1.14 5.84 -0.43
N VAL A 36 0.95 5.05 0.63
CA VAL A 36 0.26 5.54 1.83
C VAL A 36 1.20 6.40 2.65
N GLY A 37 0.68 7.55 3.14
CA GLY A 37 1.45 8.50 3.95
C GLY A 37 2.23 9.54 3.15
N PRO A 38 2.84 10.54 3.82
CA PRO A 38 3.51 11.68 3.20
C PRO A 38 4.98 11.34 2.84
N ASP A 39 5.20 10.23 2.18
CA ASP A 39 6.52 9.77 1.73
C ASP A 39 6.83 10.31 0.33
N TYR A 40 8.07 10.67 0.09
CA TYR A 40 8.56 11.13 -1.22
C TYR A 40 9.78 10.33 -1.73
N ILE A 41 10.33 9.42 -0.91
CA ILE A 41 11.47 8.57 -1.29
C ILE A 41 10.97 7.32 -2.02
N ASP A 42 10.11 6.51 -1.40
CA ASP A 42 9.56 5.31 -2.02
C ASP A 42 8.82 5.60 -3.33
N PRO A 43 8.04 6.71 -3.46
CA PRO A 43 7.44 7.12 -4.72
C PRO A 43 8.40 7.25 -5.90
N THR A 44 9.68 7.56 -5.67
CA THR A 44 10.68 7.64 -6.76
C THR A 44 10.96 6.26 -7.38
N TYR A 45 11.08 5.22 -6.55
CA TYR A 45 11.24 3.84 -7.02
C TYR A 45 10.01 3.35 -7.77
N HIS A 46 8.82 3.68 -7.26
CA HIS A 46 7.55 3.32 -7.91
C HIS A 46 7.41 3.97 -9.28
N THR A 47 7.77 5.25 -9.37
CA THR A 47 7.75 6.02 -10.63
C THR A 47 8.70 5.42 -11.65
N LEU A 48 9.93 5.08 -11.24
CA LEU A 48 10.92 4.42 -12.10
C LEU A 48 10.44 3.03 -12.56
N ALA A 49 9.78 2.28 -11.69
CA ALA A 49 9.30 0.94 -11.99
C ALA A 49 8.16 0.94 -13.02
N THR A 50 7.24 1.90 -12.91
CA THR A 50 5.98 1.91 -13.68
C THR A 50 5.98 2.88 -14.86
N GLY A 51 6.85 3.89 -14.84
CA GLY A 51 6.83 5.01 -15.80
C GLY A 51 5.74 6.05 -15.53
N HIS A 52 4.96 5.90 -14.46
CA HIS A 52 3.92 6.84 -14.04
C HIS A 52 4.26 7.46 -12.68
N SER A 53 4.04 8.77 -12.53
CA SER A 53 4.29 9.48 -11.26
C SER A 53 3.49 8.85 -10.12
N SER A 54 4.17 8.38 -9.09
CA SER A 54 3.53 7.86 -7.88
C SER A 54 2.83 8.98 -7.10
N ARG A 55 1.70 8.66 -6.47
CA ARG A 55 0.86 9.60 -5.74
C ARG A 55 0.66 9.15 -4.30
N ASN A 56 0.51 10.10 -3.38
CA ASN A 56 0.28 9.81 -1.98
C ASN A 56 -1.22 9.74 -1.66
N LEU A 57 -1.58 8.79 -0.79
CA LEU A 57 -2.91 8.66 -0.18
C LEU A 57 -2.71 8.65 1.33
N ASP A 58 -3.38 9.54 2.05
CA ASP A 58 -3.14 9.66 3.49
C ASP A 58 -4.42 10.00 4.25
N SER A 59 -4.87 9.09 5.12
CA SER A 59 -6.06 9.29 5.95
C SER A 59 -5.87 10.30 7.09
N PHE A 60 -4.66 10.82 7.30
CA PHE A 60 -4.44 11.94 8.20
C PHE A 60 -4.86 13.28 7.57
N PHE A 61 -4.57 13.46 6.27
CA PHE A 61 -4.87 14.69 5.54
C PHE A 61 -6.14 14.61 4.70
N MET A 62 -6.63 13.42 4.41
CA MET A 62 -7.75 13.17 3.48
C MET A 62 -8.86 12.40 4.18
N SER A 63 -10.09 12.85 4.01
CA SER A 63 -11.28 12.05 4.33
C SER A 63 -11.41 10.86 3.37
N GLU A 64 -12.22 9.86 3.72
CA GLU A 64 -12.46 8.71 2.83
C GLU A 64 -12.95 9.10 1.41
N PRO A 65 -13.89 10.05 1.23
CA PRO A 65 -14.25 10.50 -0.11
C PRO A 65 -13.08 11.10 -0.88
N GLN A 66 -12.22 11.89 -0.21
CA GLN A 66 -11.02 12.48 -0.83
C GLN A 66 -9.99 11.42 -1.22
N ILE A 67 -9.81 10.37 -0.41
CA ILE A 67 -8.95 9.22 -0.76
C ILE A 67 -9.47 8.53 -2.02
N ARG A 68 -10.78 8.27 -2.10
CA ARG A 68 -11.40 7.66 -3.28
C ARG A 68 -11.25 8.53 -4.52
N GLU A 69 -11.49 9.83 -4.39
CA GLU A 69 -11.32 10.80 -5.48
C GLU A 69 -9.86 10.87 -5.95
N ALA A 70 -8.89 11.01 -5.04
CA ALA A 70 -7.47 11.07 -5.36
C ALA A 70 -6.99 9.80 -6.07
N PHE A 71 -7.45 8.63 -5.61
CA PHE A 71 -7.17 7.34 -6.25
C PHE A 71 -7.74 7.30 -7.68
N GLN A 72 -9.03 7.60 -7.84
CA GLN A 72 -9.67 7.58 -9.16
C GLN A 72 -9.05 8.60 -10.12
N ARG A 73 -8.74 9.80 -9.63
CA ARG A 73 -8.05 10.83 -10.41
C ARG A 73 -6.67 10.36 -10.88
N GLY A 74 -5.93 9.66 -10.02
CA GLY A 74 -4.64 9.08 -10.40
C GLY A 74 -4.79 8.09 -11.56
N LEU A 75 -5.73 7.15 -11.46
CA LEU A 75 -6.02 6.19 -12.51
C LEU A 75 -6.40 6.88 -13.84
N ASN A 76 -7.26 7.88 -13.78
CA ASN A 76 -7.74 8.59 -14.96
C ASN A 76 -6.61 9.35 -15.67
N ILE A 77 -5.75 10.07 -14.92
CA ILE A 77 -4.64 10.85 -15.50
C ILE A 77 -3.63 9.94 -16.22
N SER A 78 -3.29 8.81 -15.62
CA SER A 78 -2.35 7.84 -16.21
C SER A 78 -3.03 6.89 -17.21
N LYS A 79 -4.36 6.94 -17.32
CA LYS A 79 -5.18 5.96 -18.06
C LYS A 79 -4.84 4.53 -17.64
N ALA A 80 -4.66 4.32 -16.35
CA ALA A 80 -4.17 3.08 -15.79
C ALA A 80 -5.27 2.01 -15.70
N ASP A 81 -4.87 0.75 -15.95
CA ASP A 81 -5.74 -0.41 -15.83
C ASP A 81 -5.89 -0.82 -14.36
N MET A 82 -4.87 -0.50 -13.55
CA MET A 82 -4.83 -0.84 -12.13
C MET A 82 -4.03 0.14 -11.29
N GLY A 83 -4.44 0.29 -10.02
CA GLY A 83 -3.68 0.97 -8.99
C GLY A 83 -2.99 -0.02 -8.05
N ILE A 84 -1.70 0.13 -7.84
CA ILE A 84 -0.94 -0.62 -6.83
C ILE A 84 -0.46 0.36 -5.77
N ILE A 85 -0.77 0.05 -4.51
CA ILE A 85 -0.56 0.95 -3.38
C ILE A 85 0.42 0.29 -2.41
N GLU A 86 1.54 0.93 -2.13
CA GLU A 86 2.41 0.52 -1.04
C GLU A 86 1.97 1.18 0.28
N GLY A 87 1.80 0.37 1.32
CA GLY A 87 1.47 0.83 2.67
C GLY A 87 2.63 1.51 3.39
N VAL A 88 2.30 2.22 4.44
CA VAL A 88 3.25 2.87 5.35
C VAL A 88 3.43 2.02 6.61
N ARG A 89 4.64 1.90 7.14
CA ARG A 89 4.95 1.15 8.37
C ARG A 89 4.28 -0.24 8.41
N GLY A 90 3.59 -0.61 9.49
CA GLY A 90 2.72 -1.77 9.57
C GLY A 90 1.29 -1.46 9.12
N LEU A 91 0.51 -2.51 8.81
CA LEU A 91 -0.87 -2.38 8.31
C LEU A 91 -1.75 -1.52 9.23
N TYR A 92 -1.63 -1.70 10.55
CA TYR A 92 -2.44 -1.03 11.58
C TYR A 92 -1.68 0.07 12.33
N GLU A 93 -0.43 0.36 11.99
CA GLU A 93 0.37 1.39 12.66
C GLU A 93 -0.01 2.79 12.16
N GLY A 94 -0.83 3.48 12.92
CA GLY A 94 -1.28 4.85 12.68
C GLY A 94 -0.56 5.89 13.54
N ILE A 95 -1.22 7.02 13.74
CA ILE A 95 -0.73 8.13 14.59
C ILE A 95 -1.05 7.91 16.08
N SER A 96 -1.93 6.99 16.40
CA SER A 96 -2.27 6.62 17.78
C SER A 96 -2.31 5.11 17.95
N PRO A 97 -2.11 4.60 19.19
CA PRO A 97 -2.13 3.16 19.46
C PRO A 97 -3.49 2.48 19.22
N THR A 98 -4.58 3.24 19.26
CA THR A 98 -5.95 2.70 19.22
C THR A 98 -6.79 3.23 18.07
N GLY A 99 -6.23 4.11 17.24
CA GLY A 99 -6.96 4.76 16.14
C GLY A 99 -6.50 4.33 14.76
N ASP A 100 -7.42 4.36 13.81
CA ASP A 100 -7.15 3.97 12.42
C ASP A 100 -6.57 5.11 11.55
N VAL A 101 -6.49 6.35 12.08
CA VAL A 101 -6.02 7.50 11.30
C VAL A 101 -4.53 7.38 10.98
N GLY A 102 -4.18 7.59 9.73
CA GLY A 102 -2.79 7.57 9.26
C GLY A 102 -2.20 6.17 9.07
N ASN A 103 -3.02 5.10 9.18
CA ASN A 103 -2.56 3.74 8.92
C ASN A 103 -2.96 3.25 7.52
N THR A 104 -2.35 2.16 7.09
CA THR A 104 -2.62 1.54 5.78
C THR A 104 -4.01 0.90 5.73
N ALA A 105 -4.50 0.36 6.85
CA ALA A 105 -5.81 -0.29 6.92
C ALA A 105 -6.96 0.70 6.65
N SER A 106 -6.86 1.95 7.11
CA SER A 106 -7.87 2.99 6.82
C SER A 106 -7.98 3.29 5.33
N VAL A 107 -6.85 3.35 4.62
CA VAL A 107 -6.84 3.53 3.17
C VAL A 107 -7.41 2.30 2.46
N ALA A 108 -7.10 1.09 2.94
CA ALA A 108 -7.65 -0.16 2.41
C ALA A 108 -9.18 -0.20 2.56
N LYS A 109 -9.70 0.15 3.74
CA LYS A 109 -11.15 0.26 4.01
C LYS A 109 -11.79 1.31 3.09
N ALA A 110 -11.22 2.53 3.03
CA ALA A 110 -11.73 3.62 2.18
C ALA A 110 -11.84 3.23 0.71
N LEU A 111 -10.90 2.46 0.19
CA LEU A 111 -10.87 2.01 -1.20
C LEU A 111 -11.57 0.68 -1.42
N ASN A 112 -12.01 -0.03 -0.38
CA ASN A 112 -12.44 -1.43 -0.47
C ASN A 112 -11.43 -2.27 -1.26
N ALA A 113 -10.15 -2.15 -0.92
CA ALA A 113 -9.05 -2.77 -1.64
C ALA A 113 -8.54 -4.02 -0.91
N PRO A 114 -8.29 -5.11 -1.64
CA PRO A 114 -7.63 -6.28 -1.06
C PRO A 114 -6.21 -5.93 -0.61
N VAL A 115 -5.79 -6.56 0.49
CA VAL A 115 -4.46 -6.36 1.08
C VAL A 115 -3.65 -7.64 0.95
N VAL A 116 -2.45 -7.53 0.40
CA VAL A 116 -1.39 -8.55 0.49
C VAL A 116 -0.49 -8.18 1.64
N LEU A 117 -0.46 -9.03 2.67
CA LEU A 117 0.35 -8.82 3.85
C LEU A 117 1.77 -9.37 3.65
N ILE A 118 2.75 -8.51 3.84
CA ILE A 118 4.17 -8.83 3.78
C ILE A 118 4.70 -8.98 5.21
N LEU A 119 5.26 -10.12 5.52
CA LEU A 119 5.90 -10.37 6.80
C LEU A 119 7.34 -10.87 6.62
N ASN A 120 8.21 -10.50 7.54
CA ASN A 120 9.54 -11.09 7.63
C ASN A 120 9.43 -12.43 8.36
N ALA A 121 9.53 -13.53 7.60
CA ALA A 121 9.44 -14.88 8.12
C ALA A 121 10.82 -15.47 8.52
N ARG A 122 11.86 -14.64 8.69
CA ARG A 122 13.18 -15.12 9.12
C ARG A 122 13.05 -15.83 10.48
N SER A 123 13.55 -17.06 10.53
CA SER A 123 13.48 -17.92 11.72
C SER A 123 12.07 -18.25 12.20
N LEU A 124 11.07 -18.07 11.36
CA LEU A 124 9.68 -18.45 11.62
C LEU A 124 9.31 -19.69 10.80
N VAL A 125 8.64 -20.65 11.42
CA VAL A 125 8.02 -21.79 10.77
C VAL A 125 6.51 -21.66 10.92
N LYS A 126 5.89 -22.52 11.68
CA LYS A 126 4.43 -22.49 11.93
C LYS A 126 3.97 -21.22 12.67
N SER A 127 4.87 -20.56 13.43
CA SER A 127 4.57 -19.30 14.13
C SER A 127 4.20 -18.15 13.20
N ALA A 128 4.64 -18.18 11.91
CA ALA A 128 4.22 -17.19 10.92
C ALA A 128 2.69 -17.17 10.74
N ALA A 129 2.03 -18.32 10.84
CA ALA A 129 0.57 -18.41 10.74
C ALA A 129 -0.13 -17.66 11.87
N ALA A 130 0.41 -17.69 13.10
CA ALA A 130 -0.17 -16.96 14.25
C ALA A 130 -0.14 -15.44 14.01
N ILE A 131 0.95 -14.91 13.41
CA ILE A 131 1.05 -13.49 13.06
C ILE A 131 -0.04 -13.14 12.03
N VAL A 132 -0.15 -13.93 10.95
CA VAL A 132 -1.15 -13.67 9.90
C VAL A 132 -2.58 -13.74 10.44
N ILE A 133 -2.87 -14.72 11.30
CA ILE A 133 -4.17 -14.85 11.95
C ILE A 133 -4.46 -13.61 12.81
N GLY A 134 -3.50 -13.14 13.62
CA GLY A 134 -3.66 -11.92 14.41
C GLY A 134 -4.01 -10.72 13.54
N PHE A 135 -3.26 -10.48 12.46
CA PHE A 135 -3.54 -9.37 11.52
C PHE A 135 -4.90 -9.50 10.81
N LYS A 136 -5.41 -10.70 10.63
CA LYS A 136 -6.71 -10.94 9.99
C LYS A 136 -7.89 -10.67 10.93
N HIS A 137 -7.68 -10.71 12.25
CA HIS A 137 -8.72 -10.55 13.25
C HIS A 137 -8.74 -9.17 13.94
N LEU A 138 -7.80 -8.29 13.60
CA LEU A 138 -7.83 -6.88 13.96
C LEU A 138 -8.71 -6.08 12.99
#